data_d2e1a79090a3fdda5c68b5427d2d8060
#
_entry.id   d2e1a79090a3fdda5c68b5427d2d8060
#
_cell.length_a   1.000
_cell.length_b   1.000
_cell.length_c   1.000
_cell.angle_alpha   90.00
_cell.angle_beta   90.00
_cell.angle_gamma   90.00
#
_symmetry.space_group_name_H-M   'P 1'
#
loop_
_entity.id
_entity.type
_entity.pdbx_description
1 polymer ?
#
loop_
_entity_poly.entity_id
_entity_poly.type
_entity_poly.pdbx_seq_one_letter_code
_entity_poly.pdbx_strand_id
1 'polypeptide(L)'
;MKKIIAIVFGLAVVSCAPSKSIKMDHTTTVKETEKVDAKYIGPKRRIGVVEFENKTAYGQKRLGQAASDILITELVKSEKFIVVERDRLEKIMAEQKLQQQGTIDPMTAVKLGQILGLEAIVIGAVTEFGVKKEGSDYLITQSKQQVAEVNVDIRVVDVQTGQVILADSGKGITKSKKASFLGMGTKGGYDETLEGEALRAAIVKFVDNIANQLNKKPWSATIADAYGDEIYLNAGSNSNINNGLKLSCFKQGKEIRDPKSNLIIGYREEYLGDFEVIRYCGDSGDCSIAKAVKMEQTPKAGDICRLKK
;
A
#
# COMPACT_ATOMS: atom_id res chain seq x y z
N MET A 1 40.14 43.43 -74.83
CA MET A 1 40.03 42.03 -74.48
C MET A 1 39.90 41.98 -72.94
N LYS A 2 38.69 41.93 -72.42
CA LYS A 2 38.40 41.93 -70.96
C LYS A 2 38.19 40.50 -70.54
N LYS A 3 39.01 39.94 -69.63
CA LYS A 3 38.88 38.62 -69.04
C LYS A 3 37.96 38.78 -67.80
N ILE A 4 36.80 38.12 -67.79
CA ILE A 4 35.87 38.03 -66.68
C ILE A 4 36.31 36.82 -65.85
N ILE A 5 36.66 37.05 -64.56
CA ILE A 5 36.93 36.04 -63.57
C ILE A 5 35.61 35.75 -62.85
N ALA A 6 35.13 34.53 -63.03
CA ALA A 6 33.94 34.03 -62.30
C ALA A 6 34.42 33.43 -60.96
N ILE A 7 33.96 34.01 -59.85
CA ILE A 7 34.17 33.51 -58.49
C ILE A 7 33.03 32.53 -58.21
N VAL A 8 33.40 31.26 -58.08
CA VAL A 8 32.47 30.20 -57.63
C VAL A 8 32.41 30.22 -56.11
N PHE A 9 31.28 30.59 -55.59
CA PHE A 9 31.01 30.58 -54.15
C PHE A 9 30.53 29.16 -53.78
N GLY A 10 31.45 28.34 -53.19
CA GLY A 10 31.13 27.02 -52.69
C GLY A 10 30.27 27.10 -51.42
N LEU A 11 28.99 26.66 -51.50
CA LEU A 11 28.11 26.46 -50.33
C LEU A 11 28.59 25.18 -49.61
N ALA A 12 29.24 25.35 -48.48
CA ALA A 12 29.52 24.23 -47.57
C ALA A 12 28.22 23.89 -46.80
N VAL A 13 27.58 22.80 -47.16
CA VAL A 13 26.47 22.23 -46.44
C VAL A 13 27.01 21.54 -45.17
N VAL A 14 26.91 22.21 -44.03
CA VAL A 14 27.19 21.58 -42.74
C VAL A 14 26.07 20.62 -42.42
N SER A 15 26.32 19.33 -42.64
CA SER A 15 25.45 18.26 -42.21
C SER A 15 25.47 18.19 -40.66
N CYS A 16 24.40 18.69 -40.06
CA CYS A 16 24.12 18.41 -38.63
C CYS A 16 23.79 16.92 -38.48
N ALA A 17 24.74 16.12 -38.02
CA ALA A 17 24.49 14.80 -37.55
C ALA A 17 23.52 14.87 -36.34
N PRO A 18 22.46 14.03 -36.26
CA PRO A 18 21.58 14.01 -35.10
C PRO A 18 22.41 13.52 -33.90
N SER A 19 22.53 14.37 -32.87
CA SER A 19 23.11 13.98 -31.61
C SER A 19 22.30 12.83 -31.05
N LYS A 20 22.95 11.69 -30.84
CA LYS A 20 22.37 10.56 -30.07
C LYS A 20 21.91 11.10 -28.74
N SER A 21 20.57 11.19 -28.57
CA SER A 21 19.98 11.40 -27.26
C SER A 21 20.40 10.24 -26.38
N ILE A 22 21.20 10.51 -25.37
CA ILE A 22 21.45 9.57 -24.29
C ILE A 22 20.08 9.30 -23.67
N LYS A 23 19.55 8.10 -23.89
CA LYS A 23 18.40 7.61 -23.14
C LYS A 23 18.86 7.51 -21.70
N MET A 24 18.47 8.50 -20.89
CA MET A 24 18.59 8.35 -19.45
C MET A 24 17.65 7.27 -19.01
N ASP A 25 18.25 6.25 -18.39
CA ASP A 25 17.62 5.10 -17.78
C ASP A 25 16.50 5.52 -16.83
N HIS A 26 15.36 4.89 -17.04
CA HIS A 26 14.25 4.60 -16.13
C HIS A 26 13.97 5.60 -15.00
N THR A 27 13.49 6.78 -15.35
CA THR A 27 12.50 7.45 -14.52
C THR A 27 11.19 6.68 -14.71
N THR A 28 10.83 5.84 -13.76
CA THR A 28 9.50 5.23 -13.69
C THR A 28 8.50 6.39 -13.60
N THR A 29 7.91 6.76 -14.70
CA THR A 29 6.81 7.72 -14.74
C THR A 29 5.58 6.98 -14.22
N VAL A 30 4.74 7.65 -13.44
CA VAL A 30 3.46 7.14 -12.90
C VAL A 30 2.60 6.44 -13.98
N LYS A 31 2.80 6.77 -15.26
CA LYS A 31 2.16 6.13 -16.41
C LYS A 31 2.58 4.68 -16.70
N GLU A 32 3.73 4.24 -16.24
CA GLU A 32 4.18 2.84 -16.44
C GLU A 32 3.64 1.88 -15.37
N THR A 33 3.11 2.42 -14.27
CA THR A 33 2.49 1.63 -13.19
C THR A 33 1.00 1.39 -13.38
N GLU A 34 0.36 2.01 -14.39
CA GLU A 34 -1.02 1.72 -14.79
C GLU A 34 -1.18 0.45 -15.65
N LYS A 35 -0.34 -0.56 -15.46
CA LYS A 35 -0.73 -1.91 -15.90
C LYS A 35 -1.83 -2.35 -14.95
N VAL A 36 -3.07 -2.25 -15.44
CA VAL A 36 -4.23 -2.86 -14.82
C VAL A 36 -3.95 -4.36 -14.76
N ASP A 37 -3.44 -4.82 -13.61
CA ASP A 37 -3.35 -6.24 -13.33
C ASP A 37 -4.75 -6.85 -13.48
N ALA A 38 -4.80 -8.09 -13.98
CA ALA A 38 -6.03 -8.83 -14.10
C ALA A 38 -6.86 -8.68 -12.83
N LYS A 39 -8.13 -8.32 -12.97
CA LYS A 39 -9.05 -8.05 -11.86
C LYS A 39 -8.87 -9.12 -10.77
N TYR A 40 -8.52 -8.72 -9.57
CA TYR A 40 -8.40 -9.62 -8.45
C TYR A 40 -9.75 -10.27 -8.15
N ILE A 41 -9.82 -11.60 -8.22
CA ILE A 41 -11.07 -12.38 -8.08
C ILE A 41 -11.19 -13.01 -6.68
N GLY A 42 -10.10 -13.04 -5.90
CA GLY A 42 -10.09 -13.65 -4.57
C GLY A 42 -10.78 -12.79 -3.50
N PRO A 43 -11.05 -13.36 -2.31
CA PRO A 43 -11.54 -12.59 -1.19
C PRO A 43 -10.55 -11.51 -0.77
N LYS A 44 -11.07 -10.29 -0.54
CA LYS A 44 -10.27 -9.17 -0.07
C LYS A 44 -9.82 -9.38 1.37
N ARG A 45 -8.59 -9.00 1.66
CA ARG A 45 -8.03 -9.08 3.00
C ARG A 45 -8.21 -7.77 3.76
N ARG A 46 -8.55 -7.87 5.04
CA ARG A 46 -8.76 -6.71 5.90
C ARG A 46 -7.46 -6.32 6.57
N ILE A 47 -6.99 -5.12 6.28
CA ILE A 47 -5.72 -4.59 6.81
C ILE A 47 -5.90 -3.18 7.38
N GLY A 48 -5.00 -2.81 8.28
CA GLY A 48 -4.90 -1.45 8.81
C GLY A 48 -3.59 -0.79 8.36
N VAL A 49 -3.63 0.51 8.13
CA VAL A 49 -2.43 1.33 7.92
C VAL A 49 -2.39 2.39 9.00
N VAL A 50 -1.31 2.44 9.77
CA VAL A 50 -1.10 3.47 10.79
C VAL A 50 -0.37 4.66 10.21
N GLU A 51 -0.39 5.80 10.92
CA GLU A 51 0.37 6.98 10.51
C GLU A 51 1.86 6.62 10.38
N PHE A 52 2.46 7.00 9.25
CA PHE A 52 3.88 6.78 9.02
C PHE A 52 4.70 7.82 9.79
N GLU A 53 5.79 7.35 10.37
CA GLU A 53 6.75 8.22 11.03
C GLU A 53 7.53 9.02 9.98
N ASN A 54 7.75 10.30 10.22
CA ASN A 54 8.70 11.08 9.44
C ASN A 54 10.04 11.16 10.17
N LYS A 55 11.05 10.45 9.68
CA LYS A 55 12.43 10.45 10.22
C LYS A 55 13.33 11.51 9.59
N THR A 56 12.79 12.28 8.63
CA THR A 56 13.54 13.33 7.95
C THR A 56 13.44 14.66 8.71
N ALA A 57 14.37 15.56 8.44
CA ALA A 57 14.28 16.93 8.96
C ALA A 57 13.25 17.80 8.22
N TYR A 58 12.61 17.27 7.17
CA TYR A 58 11.70 18.01 6.28
C TYR A 58 10.23 17.67 6.58
N GLY A 59 9.36 18.69 6.46
CA GLY A 59 7.90 18.49 6.41
C GLY A 59 7.23 18.09 7.72
N GLN A 60 7.97 17.97 8.82
CA GLN A 60 7.44 17.57 10.13
C GLN A 60 6.55 16.31 10.02
N LYS A 61 5.36 16.30 10.67
CA LYS A 61 4.41 15.17 10.60
C LYS A 61 3.73 15.04 9.22
N ARG A 62 3.62 16.13 8.45
CA ARG A 62 2.89 16.16 7.17
C ARG A 62 3.38 15.10 6.17
N LEU A 63 4.70 14.89 6.09
CA LEU A 63 5.28 13.96 5.12
C LEU A 63 4.91 12.50 5.46
N GLY A 64 4.90 12.14 6.73
CA GLY A 64 4.47 10.81 7.18
C GLY A 64 2.97 10.58 6.93
N GLN A 65 2.14 11.57 7.25
CA GLN A 65 0.69 11.52 6.97
C GLN A 65 0.42 11.35 5.47
N ALA A 66 1.04 12.16 4.63
CA ALA A 66 0.89 12.06 3.19
C ALA A 66 1.31 10.68 2.66
N ALA A 67 2.37 10.09 3.20
CA ALA A 67 2.82 8.75 2.81
C ALA A 67 1.80 7.67 3.18
N SER A 68 1.25 7.69 4.40
CA SER A 68 0.21 6.73 4.81
C SER A 68 -1.07 6.90 4.00
N ASP A 69 -1.52 8.13 3.72
CA ASP A 69 -2.73 8.42 2.95
C ASP A 69 -2.58 7.96 1.48
N ILE A 70 -1.39 8.12 0.89
CA ILE A 70 -1.10 7.61 -0.45
C ILE A 70 -1.15 6.08 -0.45
N LEU A 71 -0.55 5.40 0.54
CA LEU A 71 -0.59 3.95 0.63
C LEU A 71 -2.03 3.45 0.77
N ILE A 72 -2.84 4.04 1.65
CA ILE A 72 -4.26 3.71 1.81
C ILE A 72 -4.98 3.82 0.46
N THR A 73 -4.76 4.94 -0.25
CA THR A 73 -5.38 5.18 -1.56
C THR A 73 -5.01 4.10 -2.58
N GLU A 74 -3.73 3.72 -2.68
CA GLU A 74 -3.28 2.71 -3.65
C GLU A 74 -3.75 1.29 -3.25
N LEU A 75 -3.80 0.97 -1.96
CA LEU A 75 -4.34 -0.29 -1.46
C LEU A 75 -5.84 -0.43 -1.79
N VAL A 76 -6.64 0.62 -1.59
CA VAL A 76 -8.07 0.62 -1.91
C VAL A 76 -8.29 0.50 -3.42
N LYS A 77 -7.55 1.25 -4.24
CA LYS A 77 -7.62 1.18 -5.71
C LYS A 77 -7.26 -0.19 -6.27
N SER A 78 -6.40 -0.94 -5.59
CA SER A 78 -6.00 -2.28 -6.04
C SER A 78 -7.14 -3.30 -5.98
N GLU A 79 -8.24 -2.99 -5.28
CA GLU A 79 -9.36 -3.90 -5.00
C GLU A 79 -8.98 -5.22 -4.30
N LYS A 80 -7.73 -5.36 -3.84
CA LYS A 80 -7.20 -6.55 -3.14
C LYS A 80 -7.47 -6.52 -1.63
N PHE A 81 -7.81 -5.32 -1.09
CA PHE A 81 -7.90 -5.08 0.34
C PHE A 81 -9.18 -4.36 0.75
N ILE A 82 -9.58 -4.60 1.99
CA ILE A 82 -10.43 -3.71 2.78
C ILE A 82 -9.51 -3.01 3.75
N VAL A 83 -9.35 -1.70 3.60
CA VAL A 83 -8.48 -0.90 4.45
C VAL A 83 -9.32 -0.24 5.53
N VAL A 84 -8.96 -0.47 6.80
CA VAL A 84 -9.55 0.25 7.93
C VAL A 84 -8.86 1.59 8.06
N GLU A 85 -9.66 2.66 8.09
CA GLU A 85 -9.18 4.04 8.12
C GLU A 85 -8.36 4.34 9.37
N ARG A 86 -7.32 5.17 9.20
CA ARG A 86 -6.40 5.58 10.24
C ARG A 86 -7.12 6.19 11.46
N ASP A 87 -8.08 7.09 11.26
CA ASP A 87 -8.82 7.75 12.33
C ASP A 87 -9.53 6.76 13.25
N ARG A 88 -10.01 5.65 12.69
CA ARG A 88 -10.62 4.57 13.49
C ARG A 88 -9.60 3.82 14.31
N LEU A 89 -8.43 3.56 13.75
CA LEU A 89 -7.31 2.95 14.46
C LEU A 89 -6.85 3.83 15.63
N GLU A 90 -6.66 5.13 15.39
CA GLU A 90 -6.23 6.10 16.40
C GLU A 90 -7.24 6.25 17.54
N LYS A 91 -8.55 6.30 17.23
CA LYS A 91 -9.60 6.35 18.25
C LYS A 91 -9.55 5.13 19.18
N ILE A 92 -9.45 3.93 18.61
CA ILE A 92 -9.36 2.70 19.41
C ILE A 92 -8.07 2.67 20.23
N MET A 93 -6.94 3.10 19.65
CA MET A 93 -5.69 3.22 20.40
C MET A 93 -5.83 4.16 21.62
N ALA A 94 -6.46 5.31 21.42
CA ALA A 94 -6.71 6.27 22.47
C ALA A 94 -7.64 5.71 23.56
N GLU A 95 -8.77 5.09 23.16
CA GLU A 95 -9.73 4.47 24.08
C GLU A 95 -9.11 3.34 24.91
N GLN A 96 -8.28 2.51 24.27
CA GLN A 96 -7.62 1.39 24.92
C GLN A 96 -6.33 1.78 25.67
N LYS A 97 -5.99 3.07 25.73
CA LYS A 97 -4.73 3.58 26.30
C LYS A 97 -3.48 2.89 25.74
N LEU A 98 -3.54 2.51 24.48
CA LEU A 98 -2.46 1.82 23.76
C LEU A 98 -1.47 2.79 23.13
N GLN A 99 -1.70 4.10 23.23
CA GLN A 99 -0.77 5.12 22.73
C GLN A 99 0.48 5.18 23.61
N GLN A 100 1.56 4.66 23.06
CA GLN A 100 2.92 5.01 23.49
C GLN A 100 3.51 5.92 22.42
N GLN A 101 4.32 6.88 22.83
CA GLN A 101 4.85 7.95 21.97
C GLN A 101 5.48 7.41 20.69
N GLY A 102 4.81 7.66 19.55
CA GLY A 102 5.40 7.71 18.22
C GLY A 102 5.46 6.40 17.42
N THR A 103 5.64 5.23 18.02
CA THR A 103 5.82 3.99 17.27
C THR A 103 4.91 2.89 17.80
N ILE A 104 4.12 2.26 16.93
CA ILE A 104 3.32 1.09 17.29
C ILE A 104 4.25 -0.12 17.41
N ASP A 105 4.33 -0.69 18.60
CA ASP A 105 5.02 -1.96 18.82
C ASP A 105 4.16 -3.15 18.32
N PRO A 106 4.78 -4.32 18.03
CA PRO A 106 4.07 -5.49 17.51
C PRO A 106 2.93 -5.97 18.39
N MET A 107 3.01 -5.86 19.72
CA MET A 107 1.95 -6.30 20.63
C MET A 107 0.75 -5.37 20.60
N THR A 108 0.97 -4.06 20.44
CA THR A 108 -0.09 -3.09 20.19
C THR A 108 -0.79 -3.36 18.86
N ALA A 109 -0.03 -3.70 17.81
CA ALA A 109 -0.59 -4.08 16.51
C ALA A 109 -1.48 -5.34 16.62
N VAL A 110 -1.06 -6.35 17.40
CA VAL A 110 -1.87 -7.55 17.68
C VAL A 110 -3.21 -7.18 18.32
N LYS A 111 -3.20 -6.38 19.38
CA LYS A 111 -4.42 -5.97 20.08
C LYS A 111 -5.38 -5.19 19.17
N LEU A 112 -4.86 -4.22 18.41
CA LEU A 112 -5.65 -3.47 17.44
C LEU A 112 -6.25 -4.38 16.37
N GLY A 113 -5.44 -5.29 15.85
CA GLY A 113 -5.88 -6.23 14.83
C GLY A 113 -7.01 -7.14 15.33
N GLN A 114 -6.91 -7.63 16.54
CA GLN A 114 -7.96 -8.47 17.14
C GLN A 114 -9.27 -7.70 17.33
N ILE A 115 -9.22 -6.46 17.86
CA ILE A 115 -10.41 -5.62 18.09
C ILE A 115 -11.12 -5.30 16.76
N LEU A 116 -10.36 -5.04 15.69
CA LEU A 116 -10.89 -4.61 14.39
C LEU A 116 -11.07 -5.75 13.39
N GLY A 117 -10.71 -6.97 13.76
CA GLY A 117 -10.75 -8.12 12.85
C GLY A 117 -9.82 -7.96 11.65
N LEU A 118 -8.62 -7.39 11.86
CA LEU A 118 -7.60 -7.24 10.81
C LEU A 118 -6.77 -8.52 10.67
N GLU A 119 -6.23 -8.74 9.47
CA GLU A 119 -5.25 -9.79 9.23
C GLU A 119 -3.81 -9.29 9.40
N ALA A 120 -3.58 -8.02 9.07
CA ALA A 120 -2.28 -7.38 9.19
C ALA A 120 -2.40 -5.88 9.45
N ILE A 121 -1.35 -5.30 10.01
CA ILE A 121 -1.16 -3.85 10.15
C ILE A 121 0.11 -3.45 9.43
N VAL A 122 0.03 -2.40 8.61
CA VAL A 122 1.17 -1.79 7.94
C VAL A 122 1.66 -0.61 8.76
N ILE A 123 2.93 -0.66 9.12
CA ILE A 123 3.69 0.38 9.81
C ILE A 123 4.74 0.91 8.84
N GLY A 124 4.96 2.22 8.78
CA GLY A 124 5.95 2.76 7.85
C GLY A 124 6.67 4.00 8.38
N ALA A 125 7.72 4.38 7.67
CA ALA A 125 8.44 5.61 7.92
C ALA A 125 8.96 6.21 6.59
N VAL A 126 8.92 7.53 6.48
CA VAL A 126 9.70 8.26 5.49
C VAL A 126 11.08 8.46 6.08
N THR A 127 12.09 7.82 5.48
CA THR A 127 13.45 7.76 6.02
C THR A 127 14.39 8.78 5.40
N GLU A 128 14.13 9.15 4.13
CA GLU A 128 14.89 10.17 3.44
C GLU A 128 13.96 11.03 2.59
N PHE A 129 14.23 12.34 2.55
CA PHE A 129 13.60 13.28 1.64
C PHE A 129 14.58 14.38 1.28
N GLY A 130 14.70 14.67 -0.02
CA GLY A 130 15.55 15.74 -0.51
C GLY A 130 15.02 16.36 -1.79
N VAL A 131 15.20 17.68 -1.93
CA VAL A 131 14.92 18.40 -3.17
C VAL A 131 16.19 19.05 -3.66
N LYS A 132 16.63 18.65 -4.83
CA LYS A 132 17.80 19.25 -5.52
C LYS A 132 17.31 20.18 -6.62
N LYS A 133 17.95 21.35 -6.74
CA LYS A 133 17.75 22.27 -7.85
C LYS A 133 18.93 22.10 -8.80
N GLU A 134 18.67 21.64 -9.99
CA GLU A 134 19.64 21.56 -11.07
C GLU A 134 19.33 22.65 -12.09
N GLY A 135 20.30 23.45 -12.48
CA GLY A 135 20.13 24.50 -13.45
C GLY A 135 21.32 24.60 -14.39
N SER A 136 21.07 24.89 -15.66
CA SER A 136 22.07 25.29 -16.62
C SER A 136 21.72 26.70 -17.12
N ASP A 137 22.63 27.65 -16.92
CA ASP A 137 22.50 29.01 -17.40
C ASP A 137 23.24 29.11 -18.74
N TYR A 138 22.50 29.16 -19.84
CA TYR A 138 23.01 29.60 -21.14
C TYR A 138 22.56 31.03 -21.42
N LEU A 139 23.34 31.81 -22.13
CA LEU A 139 23.13 33.23 -22.37
C LEU A 139 21.71 33.65 -22.84
N ILE A 140 20.93 32.72 -23.41
CA ILE A 140 19.62 32.97 -23.98
C ILE A 140 18.52 32.11 -23.37
N THR A 141 18.87 30.93 -22.77
CA THR A 141 17.89 30.01 -22.19
C THR A 141 18.34 29.58 -20.80
N GLN A 142 17.47 29.80 -19.81
CA GLN A 142 17.65 29.26 -18.47
C GLN A 142 16.73 28.07 -18.28
N SER A 143 17.30 26.91 -18.00
CA SER A 143 16.55 25.72 -17.61
C SER A 143 16.81 25.44 -16.14
N LYS A 144 15.76 25.47 -15.33
CA LYS A 144 15.80 25.08 -13.91
C LYS A 144 14.99 23.81 -13.74
N GLN A 145 15.64 22.78 -13.25
CA GLN A 145 15.01 21.51 -12.92
C GLN A 145 15.03 21.31 -11.41
N GLN A 146 13.89 20.93 -10.85
CA GLN A 146 13.80 20.47 -9.47
C GLN A 146 13.65 18.95 -9.49
N VAL A 147 14.43 18.26 -8.66
CA VAL A 147 14.38 16.81 -8.48
C VAL A 147 14.06 16.55 -7.04
N ALA A 148 12.90 15.93 -6.78
CA ALA A 148 12.55 15.42 -5.45
C ALA A 148 12.86 13.93 -5.39
N GLU A 149 13.48 13.53 -4.30
CA GLU A 149 13.83 12.14 -3.99
C GLU A 149 13.32 11.79 -2.60
N VAL A 150 12.68 10.62 -2.46
CA VAL A 150 12.15 10.14 -1.19
C VAL A 150 12.42 8.65 -1.04
N ASN A 151 12.75 8.23 0.19
CA ASN A 151 12.78 6.83 0.58
C ASN A 151 11.71 6.57 1.64
N VAL A 152 10.95 5.50 1.45
CA VAL A 152 9.89 5.06 2.36
C VAL A 152 10.14 3.60 2.72
N ASP A 153 10.17 3.30 4.02
CA ASP A 153 10.29 1.95 4.53
C ASP A 153 8.95 1.51 5.12
N ILE A 154 8.56 0.27 4.87
CA ILE A 154 7.37 -0.34 5.47
C ILE A 154 7.68 -1.66 6.16
N ARG A 155 6.85 -1.99 7.14
CA ARG A 155 6.77 -3.31 7.76
C ARG A 155 5.33 -3.74 7.87
N VAL A 156 5.05 -4.99 7.52
CA VAL A 156 3.74 -5.61 7.67
C VAL A 156 3.80 -6.56 8.85
N VAL A 157 2.98 -6.27 9.85
CA VAL A 157 2.89 -7.06 11.09
C VAL A 157 1.65 -7.95 11.01
N ASP A 158 1.83 -9.22 11.20
CA ASP A 158 0.76 -10.20 11.33
C ASP A 158 0.07 -10.05 12.69
N VAL A 159 -1.25 -9.81 12.69
CA VAL A 159 -1.98 -9.53 13.94
C VAL A 159 -2.23 -10.79 14.79
N GLN A 160 -2.06 -11.99 14.27
CA GLN A 160 -2.19 -13.20 15.07
C GLN A 160 -0.94 -13.48 15.90
N THR A 161 0.24 -13.25 15.33
CA THR A 161 1.51 -13.61 15.93
C THR A 161 2.33 -12.42 16.41
N GLY A 162 2.04 -11.20 15.95
CA GLY A 162 2.87 -10.01 16.18
C GLY A 162 4.18 -10.02 15.39
N GLN A 163 4.39 -10.98 14.50
CA GLN A 163 5.62 -11.06 13.73
C GLN A 163 5.60 -10.14 12.51
N VAL A 164 6.74 -9.54 12.20
CA VAL A 164 6.94 -8.84 10.94
C VAL A 164 7.08 -9.87 9.83
N ILE A 165 6.07 -9.93 8.96
CA ILE A 165 6.02 -10.88 7.84
C ILE A 165 6.55 -10.33 6.52
N LEU A 166 6.66 -9.01 6.41
CA LEU A 166 7.26 -8.30 5.28
C LEU A 166 7.96 -7.03 5.79
N ALA A 167 9.17 -6.79 5.32
CA ALA A 167 9.83 -5.50 5.37
C ALA A 167 10.27 -5.13 3.95
N ASP A 168 9.96 -3.90 3.53
CA ASP A 168 10.27 -3.43 2.18
C ASP A 168 10.62 -1.95 2.19
N SER A 169 11.41 -1.52 1.19
CA SER A 169 11.85 -0.14 1.02
C SER A 169 11.54 0.34 -0.40
N GLY A 170 10.99 1.54 -0.50
CA GLY A 170 10.64 2.19 -1.75
C GLY A 170 11.38 3.49 -1.94
N LYS A 171 11.98 3.65 -3.13
CA LYS A 171 12.59 4.90 -3.56
C LYS A 171 11.75 5.52 -4.66
N GLY A 172 11.36 6.79 -4.48
CA GLY A 172 10.65 7.58 -5.48
C GLY A 172 11.47 8.79 -5.89
N ILE A 173 11.50 9.05 -7.19
CA ILE A 173 12.17 10.21 -7.76
C ILE A 173 11.21 10.87 -8.75
N THR A 174 11.01 12.18 -8.60
CA THR A 174 10.25 12.96 -9.57
C THR A 174 11.04 14.21 -9.99
N LYS A 175 10.77 14.69 -11.19
CA LYS A 175 11.48 15.82 -11.79
C LYS A 175 10.49 16.81 -12.38
N SER A 176 10.59 18.08 -11.99
CA SER A 176 9.86 19.18 -12.63
C SER A 176 10.82 20.05 -13.41
N LYS A 177 10.53 20.29 -14.69
CA LYS A 177 11.28 21.18 -15.55
C LYS A 177 10.54 22.50 -15.71
N LYS A 178 11.16 23.60 -15.32
CA LYS A 178 10.69 24.96 -15.63
C LYS A 178 11.68 25.61 -16.58
N ALA A 179 11.25 25.92 -17.79
CA ALA A 179 12.06 26.63 -18.77
C ALA A 179 11.60 28.09 -18.85
N SER A 180 12.55 29.05 -18.84
CA SER A 180 12.28 30.44 -19.15
C SER A 180 13.07 30.82 -20.40
N PHE A 181 12.40 31.58 -21.30
CA PHE A 181 13.00 32.12 -22.52
C PHE A 181 13.01 33.63 -22.41
N LEU A 182 14.17 34.26 -22.66
CA LEU A 182 14.38 35.73 -22.61
C LEU A 182 13.90 36.41 -21.31
N GLY A 183 14.09 35.77 -20.15
CA GLY A 183 13.70 36.33 -18.86
C GLY A 183 12.18 36.40 -18.60
N MET A 184 11.36 35.97 -19.54
CA MET A 184 9.90 35.79 -19.38
C MET A 184 9.62 34.36 -19.06
N GLY A 185 9.38 34.06 -17.79
CA GLY A 185 9.02 32.75 -17.26
C GLY A 185 8.63 32.87 -15.80
N THR A 186 7.89 31.92 -15.29
CA THR A 186 7.46 31.84 -13.89
C THR A 186 8.67 31.84 -12.98
N LYS A 187 8.81 32.81 -12.09
CA LYS A 187 9.81 32.81 -11.01
C LYS A 187 9.62 31.50 -10.23
N GLY A 188 10.64 30.64 -10.25
CA GLY A 188 10.58 29.30 -9.72
C GLY A 188 10.38 29.27 -8.21
N GLY A 189 9.15 29.19 -7.74
CA GLY A 189 8.80 28.75 -6.39
C GLY A 189 9.03 27.23 -6.24
N TYR A 190 9.00 26.75 -5.00
CA TYR A 190 8.96 25.33 -4.70
C TYR A 190 7.64 24.74 -5.25
N ASP A 191 7.72 23.56 -5.87
CA ASP A 191 6.56 22.88 -6.43
C ASP A 191 6.16 21.76 -5.48
N GLU A 192 5.12 21.99 -4.68
CA GLU A 192 4.65 21.03 -3.67
C GLU A 192 4.10 19.73 -4.30
N THR A 193 3.76 19.74 -5.58
CA THR A 193 3.28 18.53 -6.28
C THR A 193 4.37 17.47 -6.42
N LEU A 194 5.64 17.88 -6.49
CA LEU A 194 6.79 16.99 -6.59
C LEU A 194 6.92 16.04 -5.39
N GLU A 195 6.57 16.55 -4.19
CA GLU A 195 6.61 15.75 -2.96
C GLU A 195 5.62 14.57 -3.03
N GLY A 196 4.37 14.87 -3.41
CA GLY A 196 3.33 13.86 -3.56
C GLY A 196 3.63 12.84 -4.65
N GLU A 197 4.17 13.29 -5.78
CA GLU A 197 4.57 12.39 -6.88
C GLU A 197 5.73 11.47 -6.48
N ALA A 198 6.75 11.99 -5.80
CA ALA A 198 7.87 11.20 -5.32
C ALA A 198 7.43 10.15 -4.30
N LEU A 199 6.56 10.53 -3.33
CA LEU A 199 5.96 9.61 -2.38
C LEU A 199 5.17 8.51 -3.09
N ARG A 200 4.32 8.86 -4.05
CA ARG A 200 3.54 7.87 -4.81
C ARG A 200 4.43 6.90 -5.57
N ALA A 201 5.47 7.39 -6.23
CA ALA A 201 6.43 6.55 -6.93
C ALA A 201 7.16 5.56 -6.00
N ALA A 202 7.45 5.98 -4.75
CA ALA A 202 8.05 5.11 -3.75
C ALA A 202 7.08 4.02 -3.25
N ILE A 203 5.78 4.34 -3.14
CA ILE A 203 4.81 3.56 -2.38
C ILE A 203 4.06 2.55 -3.25
N VAL A 204 3.81 2.87 -4.52
CA VAL A 204 2.93 2.07 -5.40
C VAL A 204 3.30 0.60 -5.47
N LYS A 205 4.58 0.28 -5.47
CA LYS A 205 5.09 -1.09 -5.52
C LYS A 205 4.76 -1.93 -4.27
N PHE A 206 4.51 -1.29 -3.12
CA PHE A 206 4.23 -2.01 -1.89
C PHE A 206 2.91 -2.76 -1.93
N VAL A 207 1.95 -2.28 -2.72
CA VAL A 207 0.61 -2.89 -2.84
C VAL A 207 0.71 -4.36 -3.25
N ASP A 208 1.48 -4.65 -4.29
CA ASP A 208 1.64 -6.02 -4.78
C ASP A 208 2.49 -6.87 -3.83
N ASN A 209 3.53 -6.30 -3.23
CA ASN A 209 4.36 -7.00 -2.27
C ASN A 209 3.58 -7.40 -1.01
N ILE A 210 2.71 -6.51 -0.51
CA ILE A 210 1.81 -6.78 0.62
C ILE A 210 0.80 -7.89 0.22
N ALA A 211 0.16 -7.78 -0.95
CA ALA A 211 -0.78 -8.77 -1.44
C ALA A 211 -0.14 -10.15 -1.58
N ASN A 212 1.02 -10.22 -2.21
CA ASN A 212 1.75 -11.47 -2.41
C ASN A 212 2.16 -12.11 -1.08
N GLN A 213 2.58 -11.32 -0.10
CA GLN A 213 2.95 -11.84 1.22
C GLN A 213 1.74 -12.37 1.99
N LEU A 214 0.64 -11.63 2.01
CA LEU A 214 -0.58 -12.05 2.72
C LEU A 214 -1.23 -13.27 2.05
N ASN A 215 -1.15 -13.40 0.73
CA ASN A 215 -1.72 -14.54 -0.02
C ASN A 215 -0.99 -15.88 0.26
N LYS A 216 0.17 -15.87 0.91
CA LYS A 216 0.82 -17.11 1.40
C LYS A 216 0.05 -17.76 2.55
N LYS A 217 -0.81 -17.00 3.24
CA LYS A 217 -1.70 -17.52 4.28
C LYS A 217 -3.10 -17.80 3.72
N PRO A 218 -3.81 -18.82 4.22
CA PRO A 218 -5.21 -19.00 3.90
C PRO A 218 -6.01 -17.76 4.29
N TRP A 219 -6.93 -17.33 3.43
CA TRP A 219 -7.87 -16.28 3.79
C TRP A 219 -8.78 -16.77 4.92
N SER A 220 -9.14 -15.88 5.83
CA SER A 220 -10.04 -16.19 6.95
C SER A 220 -11.03 -15.06 7.24
N ALA A 221 -12.20 -15.44 7.72
CA ALA A 221 -13.18 -14.54 8.32
C ALA A 221 -13.47 -14.97 9.76
N THR A 222 -13.91 -14.02 10.57
CA THR A 222 -14.32 -14.28 11.95
C THR A 222 -15.84 -14.44 12.02
N ILE A 223 -16.30 -15.37 12.81
CA ILE A 223 -17.73 -15.52 13.15
C ILE A 223 -18.09 -14.39 14.09
N ALA A 224 -18.98 -13.51 13.65
CA ALA A 224 -19.50 -12.40 14.46
C ALA A 224 -20.60 -12.87 15.39
N ASP A 225 -21.45 -13.81 14.94
CA ASP A 225 -22.52 -14.42 15.72
C ASP A 225 -22.88 -15.78 15.13
N ALA A 226 -23.58 -16.62 15.93
CA ALA A 226 -24.06 -17.93 15.52
C ALA A 226 -25.44 -18.22 16.11
N TYR A 227 -26.37 -18.69 15.29
CA TYR A 227 -27.71 -19.03 15.69
C TYR A 227 -28.18 -20.31 14.99
N GLY A 228 -28.38 -21.38 15.75
CA GLY A 228 -28.76 -22.68 15.21
C GLY A 228 -27.69 -23.26 14.27
N ASP A 229 -28.08 -23.46 13.01
CA ASP A 229 -27.19 -23.95 11.93
C ASP A 229 -26.65 -22.82 11.03
N GLU A 230 -26.93 -21.55 11.37
CA GLU A 230 -26.43 -20.38 10.66
C GLU A 230 -25.33 -19.66 11.46
N ILE A 231 -24.32 -19.18 10.74
CA ILE A 231 -23.26 -18.32 11.28
C ILE A 231 -23.22 -17.00 10.51
N TYR A 232 -22.90 -15.93 11.21
CA TYR A 232 -22.73 -14.59 10.69
C TYR A 232 -21.25 -14.27 10.60
N LEU A 233 -20.76 -13.97 9.40
CA LEU A 233 -19.35 -13.72 9.14
C LEU A 233 -19.09 -12.22 9.00
N ASN A 234 -17.95 -11.75 9.50
CA ASN A 234 -17.49 -10.37 9.30
C ASN A 234 -16.96 -10.10 7.89
N ALA A 235 -17.45 -10.81 6.90
CA ALA A 235 -17.08 -10.70 5.51
C ALA A 235 -18.32 -10.89 4.64
N GLY A 236 -18.50 -10.04 3.64
CA GLY A 236 -19.66 -10.06 2.74
C GLY A 236 -19.29 -9.70 1.31
N SER A 237 -20.18 -9.07 0.58
CA SER A 237 -19.95 -8.65 -0.82
C SER A 237 -18.76 -7.71 -0.96
N ASN A 238 -18.53 -6.79 -0.01
CA ASN A 238 -17.36 -5.90 0.00
C ASN A 238 -16.03 -6.66 0.10
N SER A 239 -16.07 -7.86 0.69
CA SER A 239 -14.92 -8.77 0.82
C SER A 239 -14.77 -9.72 -0.38
N ASN A 240 -15.54 -9.56 -1.46
CA ASN A 240 -15.64 -10.50 -2.57
C ASN A 240 -16.09 -11.92 -2.14
N ILE A 241 -16.91 -12.01 -1.10
CA ILE A 241 -17.54 -13.25 -0.68
C ILE A 241 -18.81 -13.43 -1.49
N ASN A 242 -18.94 -14.56 -2.18
CA ASN A 242 -20.10 -14.87 -3.02
C ASN A 242 -20.94 -15.97 -2.38
N ASN A 243 -22.24 -15.98 -2.70
CA ASN A 243 -23.11 -17.09 -2.33
C ASN A 243 -22.59 -18.39 -2.96
N GLY A 244 -22.72 -19.49 -2.22
CA GLY A 244 -22.17 -20.79 -2.61
C GLY A 244 -20.71 -21.01 -2.19
N LEU A 245 -20.04 -20.00 -1.59
CA LEU A 245 -18.67 -20.16 -1.11
C LEU A 245 -18.63 -21.13 0.06
N LYS A 246 -17.77 -22.14 -0.03
CA LYS A 246 -17.61 -23.18 1.01
C LYS A 246 -16.47 -22.84 1.94
N LEU A 247 -16.74 -22.97 3.23
CA LEU A 247 -15.85 -22.62 4.32
C LEU A 247 -15.70 -23.79 5.27
N SER A 248 -14.50 -23.97 5.81
CA SER A 248 -14.26 -24.84 6.96
C SER A 248 -14.00 -23.94 8.18
N CYS A 249 -14.76 -24.15 9.26
CA CYS A 249 -14.71 -23.32 10.45
C CYS A 249 -14.03 -24.04 11.61
N PHE A 250 -13.32 -23.27 12.42
CA PHE A 250 -12.48 -23.77 13.51
C PHE A 250 -12.69 -22.89 14.75
N LYS A 251 -12.75 -23.54 15.90
CA LYS A 251 -12.68 -22.88 17.19
C LYS A 251 -11.23 -22.49 17.47
N GLN A 252 -11.00 -21.23 17.72
CA GLN A 252 -9.69 -20.75 18.12
C GLN A 252 -9.48 -20.96 19.62
N GLY A 253 -8.58 -21.84 19.96
CA GLY A 253 -8.25 -22.18 21.35
C GLY A 253 -7.07 -21.37 21.89
N LYS A 254 -6.32 -21.97 22.82
CA LYS A 254 -5.17 -21.31 23.47
C LYS A 254 -4.03 -21.02 22.50
N GLU A 255 -3.31 -19.94 22.78
CA GLU A 255 -2.07 -19.59 22.11
C GLU A 255 -1.02 -20.71 22.27
N ILE A 256 -0.33 -21.01 21.19
CA ILE A 256 0.86 -21.85 21.20
C ILE A 256 2.06 -20.90 21.16
N ARG A 257 2.88 -20.94 22.19
CA ARG A 257 4.06 -20.09 22.32
C ARG A 257 5.34 -20.88 22.21
N ASP A 258 6.33 -20.30 21.54
CA ASP A 258 7.68 -20.84 21.53
C ASP A 258 8.26 -20.78 22.95
N PRO A 259 8.78 -21.90 23.49
CA PRO A 259 9.22 -21.98 24.88
C PRO A 259 10.48 -21.15 25.19
N LYS A 260 11.25 -20.77 24.16
CA LYS A 260 12.48 -19.96 24.35
C LYS A 260 12.22 -18.46 24.20
N SER A 261 11.50 -18.08 23.15
CA SER A 261 11.25 -16.66 22.83
C SER A 261 9.95 -16.12 23.42
N ASN A 262 9.09 -16.99 23.95
CA ASN A 262 7.72 -16.66 24.40
C ASN A 262 6.84 -15.99 23.34
N LEU A 263 7.25 -16.04 22.07
CA LEU A 263 6.47 -15.49 20.95
C LEU A 263 5.31 -16.42 20.60
N ILE A 264 4.18 -15.83 20.20
CA ILE A 264 3.04 -16.59 19.68
C ILE A 264 3.44 -17.17 18.32
N ILE A 265 3.40 -18.50 18.18
CA ILE A 265 3.71 -19.22 16.94
C ILE A 265 2.44 -19.79 16.28
N GLY A 266 1.29 -19.70 16.96
CA GLY A 266 0.00 -20.14 16.44
C GLY A 266 -1.04 -20.29 17.54
N TYR A 267 -2.16 -20.88 17.18
CA TYR A 267 -3.27 -21.19 18.10
C TYR A 267 -3.66 -22.66 17.96
N ARG A 268 -4.11 -23.25 19.06
CA ARG A 268 -4.76 -24.56 19.00
C ARG A 268 -6.10 -24.37 18.28
N GLU A 269 -6.38 -25.21 17.29
CA GLU A 269 -7.62 -25.15 16.53
C GLU A 269 -8.38 -26.48 16.65
N GLU A 270 -9.69 -26.38 16.82
CA GLU A 270 -10.60 -27.51 16.83
C GLU A 270 -11.61 -27.31 15.69
N TYR A 271 -11.76 -28.32 14.84
CA TYR A 271 -12.68 -28.27 13.70
C TYR A 271 -14.14 -28.23 14.19
N LEU A 272 -14.91 -27.28 13.69
CA LEU A 272 -16.31 -27.09 14.02
C LEU A 272 -17.26 -27.65 12.96
N GLY A 273 -16.86 -27.54 11.68
CA GLY A 273 -17.70 -27.98 10.59
C GLY A 273 -17.43 -27.25 9.28
N ASP A 274 -18.20 -27.63 8.26
CA ASP A 274 -18.21 -26.99 6.96
C ASP A 274 -19.52 -26.20 6.78
N PHE A 275 -19.38 -24.99 6.24
CA PHE A 275 -20.47 -24.05 6.04
C PHE A 275 -20.46 -23.54 4.60
N GLU A 276 -21.62 -23.15 4.08
CA GLU A 276 -21.78 -22.58 2.78
C GLU A 276 -22.49 -21.22 2.88
N VAL A 277 -21.90 -20.18 2.27
CA VAL A 277 -22.49 -18.84 2.24
C VAL A 277 -23.79 -18.86 1.45
N ILE A 278 -24.89 -18.46 2.07
CA ILE A 278 -26.23 -18.50 1.47
C ILE A 278 -26.78 -17.12 1.12
N ARG A 279 -26.40 -16.07 1.83
CA ARG A 279 -26.90 -14.69 1.63
C ARG A 279 -26.04 -13.68 2.36
N TYR A 280 -26.23 -12.41 2.02
CA TYR A 280 -25.62 -11.30 2.77
C TYR A 280 -26.55 -10.87 3.90
N CYS A 281 -25.98 -10.24 4.93
CA CYS A 281 -26.72 -9.64 6.02
C CYS A 281 -26.52 -8.12 6.04
N GLY A 282 -27.64 -7.40 6.12
CA GLY A 282 -27.66 -5.93 6.07
C GLY A 282 -27.28 -5.37 4.69
N ASP A 283 -27.33 -4.04 4.60
CA ASP A 283 -27.12 -3.32 3.33
C ASP A 283 -25.65 -2.85 3.14
N SER A 284 -24.82 -2.99 4.19
CA SER A 284 -23.42 -2.51 4.16
C SER A 284 -22.49 -3.33 3.28
N GLY A 285 -22.85 -4.58 2.97
CA GLY A 285 -21.99 -5.52 2.24
C GLY A 285 -20.83 -6.09 3.06
N ASP A 286 -20.77 -5.82 4.37
CA ASP A 286 -19.67 -6.26 5.24
C ASP A 286 -19.94 -7.59 5.95
N CYS A 287 -21.13 -8.12 5.81
CA CYS A 287 -21.60 -9.31 6.52
C CYS A 287 -22.19 -10.34 5.54
N SER A 288 -21.95 -11.62 5.80
CA SER A 288 -22.62 -12.73 5.12
C SER A 288 -23.10 -13.75 6.14
N ILE A 289 -24.11 -14.52 5.73
CA ILE A 289 -24.68 -15.63 6.49
C ILE A 289 -24.27 -16.91 5.76
N ALA A 290 -23.69 -17.83 6.51
CA ALA A 290 -23.39 -19.16 6.01
C ALA A 290 -24.14 -20.22 6.83
N LYS A 291 -24.62 -21.23 6.15
CA LYS A 291 -25.38 -22.34 6.72
C LYS A 291 -24.52 -23.60 6.81
N ALA A 292 -24.68 -24.35 7.88
CA ALA A 292 -23.96 -25.59 8.07
C ALA A 292 -24.29 -26.62 6.98
N VAL A 293 -23.27 -27.12 6.30
CA VAL A 293 -23.31 -28.31 5.44
C VAL A 293 -23.00 -29.55 6.28
N LYS A 294 -22.04 -29.41 7.18
CA LYS A 294 -21.66 -30.42 8.16
C LYS A 294 -21.24 -29.68 9.44
N MET A 295 -21.87 -29.98 10.57
CA MET A 295 -21.54 -29.38 11.85
C MET A 295 -21.15 -30.47 12.85
N GLU A 296 -19.96 -30.36 13.44
CA GLU A 296 -19.46 -31.27 14.47
C GLU A 296 -19.56 -30.66 15.87
N GLN A 297 -19.42 -29.33 15.97
CA GLN A 297 -19.55 -28.59 17.20
C GLN A 297 -20.25 -27.26 16.91
N THR A 298 -20.91 -26.68 17.92
CA THR A 298 -21.61 -25.40 17.81
C THR A 298 -20.60 -24.25 17.74
N PRO A 299 -20.59 -23.45 16.64
CA PRO A 299 -19.74 -22.28 16.51
C PRO A 299 -20.14 -21.17 17.50
N LYS A 300 -19.19 -20.27 17.79
CA LYS A 300 -19.41 -19.10 18.64
C LYS A 300 -18.77 -17.86 18.01
N ALA A 301 -19.20 -16.70 18.45
CA ALA A 301 -18.53 -15.45 18.12
C ALA A 301 -17.06 -15.50 18.51
N GLY A 302 -16.18 -15.06 17.58
CA GLY A 302 -14.74 -15.12 17.72
C GLY A 302 -14.07 -16.35 17.05
N ASP A 303 -14.83 -17.40 16.70
CA ASP A 303 -14.31 -18.51 15.92
C ASP A 303 -13.99 -18.08 14.48
N ILE A 304 -13.14 -18.83 13.79
CA ILE A 304 -12.63 -18.47 12.46
C ILE A 304 -13.08 -19.45 11.39
N CYS A 305 -13.38 -18.94 10.21
CA CYS A 305 -13.68 -19.73 9.03
C CYS A 305 -12.65 -19.45 7.92
N ARG A 306 -12.22 -20.49 7.21
CA ARG A 306 -11.28 -20.41 6.08
C ARG A 306 -11.90 -20.99 4.82
N LEU A 307 -11.40 -20.58 3.66
CA LEU A 307 -11.80 -21.19 2.39
C LEU A 307 -11.55 -22.70 2.46
N LYS A 308 -12.59 -23.46 2.14
CA LYS A 308 -12.44 -24.92 1.98
C LYS A 308 -11.64 -25.17 0.71
N LYS A 309 -10.53 -25.87 0.84
CA LYS A 309 -9.69 -26.30 -0.28
C LYS A 309 -10.35 -27.43 -1.08
#